data_1f38b8991ac80fc8af61c2c9d7b7cb7f
#
_entry.id   1f38b8991ac80fc8af61c2c9d7b7cb7f
#
_cell.length_a   1.000
_cell.length_b   1.000
_cell.length_c   1.000
_cell.angle_alpha   90.00
_cell.angle_beta   90.00
_cell.angle_gamma   90.00
#
_symmetry.space_group_name_H-M   'P 1'
#
loop_
_entity.id
_entity.type
_entity.pdbx_description
1 polymer ?
#
loop_
_entity_poly.entity_id
_entity_poly.type
_entity_poly.pdbx_seq_one_letter_code
_entity_poly.pdbx_strand_id
1 'polypeptide(L)'
;MLPEVVWAMPRLGTFNLHASLLPKYRGAAPINWAVMNGETETGVTTFFLKHEIDTGDVIQQKSLPIGRKDNVETIHDGLMMMGAGMVIETVDAIIAGTVKPIPQSEMLTAGEKPTPAPKIFKDTCRIDWNWCAEKVYNHVRGLSPYPAAWTEIVDAAGKVYAVKIFETGEPEAPSANLVPGTLTTDGKRLWVAC
;
A
#
# COMPACT_ATOMS: atom_id res chain seq x y z
N MET A 1 -1.86 -1.85 -19.48
CA MET A 1 -2.49 -3.20 -19.51
C MET A 1 -2.05 -3.91 -20.77
N LEU A 2 -1.80 -5.23 -20.69
CA LEU A 2 -1.57 -6.04 -21.89
C LEU A 2 -2.88 -6.16 -22.69
N PRO A 3 -2.84 -6.03 -24.03
CA PRO A 3 -4.01 -6.31 -24.86
C PRO A 3 -4.46 -7.78 -24.71
N GLU A 4 -5.77 -8.02 -24.90
CA GLU A 4 -6.34 -9.38 -24.78
C GLU A 4 -5.66 -10.39 -25.70
N VAL A 5 -5.38 -10.00 -26.94
CA VAL A 5 -4.68 -10.84 -27.92
C VAL A 5 -3.32 -11.37 -27.41
N VAL A 6 -2.70 -10.67 -26.46
CA VAL A 6 -1.41 -11.08 -25.85
C VAL A 6 -1.63 -11.99 -24.65
N TRP A 7 -2.48 -11.60 -23.69
CA TRP A 7 -2.66 -12.41 -22.49
C TRP A 7 -3.54 -13.64 -22.68
N ALA A 8 -4.39 -13.67 -23.71
CA ALA A 8 -5.18 -14.85 -24.05
C ALA A 8 -4.44 -15.87 -24.92
N MET A 9 -3.23 -15.54 -25.42
CA MET A 9 -2.45 -16.40 -26.33
C MET A 9 -1.88 -17.68 -25.67
N PRO A 10 -1.38 -17.66 -24.41
CA PRO A 10 -0.79 -18.86 -23.80
C PRO A 10 -1.84 -19.93 -23.50
N ARG A 11 -1.57 -21.17 -23.93
CA ARG A 11 -2.51 -22.31 -23.77
C ARG A 11 -2.85 -22.66 -22.32
N LEU A 12 -1.94 -22.40 -21.38
CA LEU A 12 -2.12 -22.65 -19.95
C LEU A 12 -2.61 -21.41 -19.19
N GLY A 13 -2.97 -20.35 -19.90
CA GLY A 13 -3.36 -19.07 -19.35
C GLY A 13 -2.18 -18.16 -19.03
N THR A 14 -2.50 -16.94 -18.62
CA THR A 14 -1.54 -15.93 -18.19
C THR A 14 -1.90 -15.54 -16.77
N PHE A 15 -0.92 -15.49 -15.89
CA PHE A 15 -1.13 -15.05 -14.51
C PHE A 15 -0.29 -13.80 -14.20
N ASN A 16 -0.67 -13.12 -13.14
CA ASN A 16 0.06 -12.00 -12.56
C ASN A 16 0.38 -12.27 -11.10
N LEU A 17 1.45 -11.66 -10.61
CA LEU A 17 1.77 -11.53 -9.20
C LEU A 17 1.38 -10.13 -8.73
N HIS A 18 0.44 -10.03 -7.81
CA HIS A 18 -0.04 -8.78 -7.25
C HIS A 18 0.38 -8.63 -5.79
N ALA A 19 0.86 -7.46 -5.42
CA ALA A 19 1.43 -7.19 -4.11
C ALA A 19 0.36 -6.82 -3.06
N SER A 20 -0.69 -7.62 -2.94
CA SER A 20 -1.69 -7.56 -1.89
C SER A 20 -2.34 -8.93 -1.67
N LEU A 21 -3.13 -9.04 -0.61
CA LEU A 21 -4.07 -10.15 -0.39
C LEU A 21 -5.38 -9.84 -1.12
N LEU A 22 -5.46 -10.17 -2.42
CA LEU A 22 -6.68 -9.99 -3.20
C LEU A 22 -7.86 -10.73 -2.52
N PRO A 23 -9.07 -10.19 -2.54
CA PRO A 23 -9.57 -9.07 -3.33
C PRO A 23 -9.31 -7.67 -2.76
N LYS A 24 -8.61 -7.54 -1.64
CA LYS A 24 -8.21 -6.23 -1.09
C LYS A 24 -7.10 -5.59 -1.96
N TYR A 25 -7.15 -4.27 -2.09
CA TYR A 25 -6.10 -3.45 -2.73
C TYR A 25 -5.87 -3.77 -4.20
N ARG A 26 -6.95 -3.97 -4.98
CA ARG A 26 -6.87 -3.99 -6.44
C ARG A 26 -6.43 -2.64 -6.96
N GLY A 27 -5.47 -2.60 -7.90
CA GLY A 27 -5.03 -1.37 -8.54
C GLY A 27 -3.53 -1.13 -8.53
N ALA A 28 -3.13 0.15 -8.65
CA ALA A 28 -1.77 0.54 -9.03
C ALA A 28 -0.77 0.65 -7.87
N ALA A 29 -1.23 0.80 -6.61
CA ALA A 29 -0.36 1.06 -5.46
C ALA A 29 -0.73 0.26 -4.21
N PRO A 30 -0.89 -1.09 -4.31
CA PRO A 30 -1.40 -1.91 -3.22
C PRO A 30 -0.57 -1.82 -1.94
N ILE A 31 0.77 -1.83 -2.05
CA ILE A 31 1.68 -1.78 -0.90
C ILE A 31 1.51 -0.47 -0.13
N ASN A 32 1.53 0.66 -0.86
CA ASN A 32 1.38 1.97 -0.23
C ASN A 32 0.05 2.09 0.51
N TRP A 33 -1.05 1.70 -0.13
CA TRP A 33 -2.38 1.82 0.46
C TRP A 33 -2.57 0.91 1.67
N ALA A 34 -2.00 -0.30 1.67
CA ALA A 34 -2.04 -1.17 2.84
C ALA A 34 -1.35 -0.52 4.05
N VAL A 35 -0.15 0.05 3.85
CA VAL A 35 0.59 0.73 4.91
C VAL A 35 -0.09 2.03 5.34
N MET A 36 -0.54 2.89 4.40
CA MET A 36 -1.25 4.15 4.71
C MET A 36 -2.55 3.92 5.47
N ASN A 37 -3.25 2.82 5.20
CA ASN A 37 -4.48 2.45 5.89
C ASN A 37 -4.25 1.79 7.26
N GLY A 38 -2.98 1.56 7.64
CA GLY A 38 -2.63 0.99 8.94
C GLY A 38 -2.94 -0.51 9.05
N GLU A 39 -2.96 -1.23 7.93
CA GLU A 39 -3.09 -2.69 7.98
C GLU A 39 -1.94 -3.30 8.78
N THR A 40 -2.22 -4.41 9.45
CA THR A 40 -1.24 -5.16 10.25
C THR A 40 -0.62 -6.32 9.47
N GLU A 41 -1.18 -6.62 8.29
CA GLU A 41 -0.66 -7.58 7.33
C GLU A 41 -0.98 -7.16 5.90
N THR A 42 -0.17 -7.63 4.99
CA THR A 42 -0.39 -7.61 3.53
C THR A 42 0.09 -8.94 2.96
N GLY A 43 0.29 -9.02 1.66
CA GLY A 43 0.83 -10.25 1.07
C GLY A 43 1.01 -10.14 -0.43
N VAL A 44 1.21 -11.29 -1.03
CA VAL A 44 1.26 -11.46 -2.48
C VAL A 44 0.20 -12.47 -2.92
N THR A 45 -0.38 -12.21 -4.08
CA THR A 45 -1.37 -13.07 -4.73
C THR A 45 -0.95 -13.37 -6.15
N THR A 46 -0.89 -14.64 -6.56
CA THR A 46 -0.90 -15.01 -7.98
C THR A 46 -2.33 -15.30 -8.40
N PHE A 47 -2.72 -14.81 -9.57
CA PHE A 47 -4.08 -14.96 -10.11
C PHE A 47 -4.07 -14.98 -11.64
N PHE A 48 -5.00 -15.67 -12.27
CA PHE A 48 -5.16 -15.66 -13.73
C PHE A 48 -5.69 -14.31 -14.20
N LEU A 49 -5.18 -13.81 -15.35
CA LEU A 49 -5.67 -12.58 -15.93
C LEU A 49 -7.10 -12.73 -16.46
N LYS A 50 -7.89 -11.68 -16.26
CA LYS A 50 -9.23 -11.46 -16.86
C LYS A 50 -9.29 -10.06 -17.47
N HIS A 51 -10.40 -9.73 -18.11
CA HIS A 51 -10.62 -8.42 -18.75
C HIS A 51 -10.54 -7.25 -17.76
N GLU A 52 -11.10 -7.43 -16.57
CA GLU A 52 -11.08 -6.42 -15.53
C GLU A 52 -9.78 -6.49 -14.72
N ILE A 53 -9.29 -5.31 -14.33
CA ILE A 53 -8.01 -5.19 -13.60
C ILE A 53 -8.08 -5.92 -12.26
N ASP A 54 -7.14 -6.82 -12.02
CA ASP A 54 -6.90 -7.54 -10.76
C ASP A 54 -8.13 -8.31 -10.23
N THR A 55 -9.02 -8.79 -11.14
CA THR A 55 -10.26 -9.51 -10.76
C THR A 55 -10.22 -11.01 -11.02
N GLY A 56 -9.16 -11.50 -11.63
CA GLY A 56 -9.03 -12.91 -11.99
C GLY A 56 -8.99 -13.86 -10.80
N ASP A 57 -9.21 -15.16 -11.09
CA ASP A 57 -9.29 -16.18 -10.06
C ASP A 57 -7.92 -16.41 -9.41
N VAL A 58 -7.91 -16.44 -8.09
CA VAL A 58 -6.71 -16.55 -7.27
C VAL A 58 -6.14 -17.97 -7.38
N ILE A 59 -4.84 -18.07 -7.65
CA ILE A 59 -4.11 -19.34 -7.69
C ILE A 59 -3.58 -19.66 -6.30
N GLN A 60 -2.85 -18.71 -5.70
CA GLN A 60 -2.35 -18.83 -4.33
C GLN A 60 -2.06 -17.45 -3.71
N GLN A 61 -1.99 -17.44 -2.38
CA GLN A 61 -1.67 -16.25 -1.59
C GLN A 61 -0.68 -16.59 -0.49
N LYS A 62 0.19 -15.63 -0.16
CA LYS A 62 1.05 -15.68 1.05
C LYS A 62 0.98 -14.34 1.74
N SER A 63 0.81 -14.34 3.07
CA SER A 63 0.76 -13.12 3.87
C SER A 63 2.13 -12.73 4.42
N LEU A 64 2.30 -11.43 4.63
CA LEU A 64 3.47 -10.80 5.27
C LEU A 64 2.96 -9.84 6.35
N PRO A 65 3.40 -9.94 7.60
CA PRO A 65 3.04 -8.98 8.64
C PRO A 65 3.62 -7.60 8.33
N ILE A 66 2.88 -6.55 8.72
CA ILE A 66 3.32 -5.16 8.68
C ILE A 66 3.61 -4.71 10.11
N GLY A 67 4.88 -4.55 10.43
CA GLY A 67 5.32 -4.05 11.74
C GLY A 67 5.01 -2.57 11.91
N ARG A 68 4.95 -2.14 13.17
CA ARG A 68 4.63 -0.75 13.52
C ARG A 68 5.54 0.29 12.85
N LYS A 69 6.82 -0.04 12.69
CA LYS A 69 7.85 0.84 12.12
C LYS A 69 8.17 0.56 10.66
N ASP A 70 7.53 -0.44 10.07
CA ASP A 70 7.78 -0.75 8.66
C ASP A 70 7.23 0.36 7.78
N ASN A 71 8.01 0.75 6.79
CA ASN A 71 7.62 1.66 5.73
C ASN A 71 7.34 0.87 4.43
N VAL A 72 6.97 1.57 3.36
CA VAL A 72 6.66 0.92 2.09
C VAL A 72 7.84 0.19 1.49
N GLU A 73 9.08 0.66 1.69
CA GLU A 73 10.29 0.00 1.19
C GLU A 73 10.52 -1.35 1.87
N THR A 74 10.45 -1.39 3.21
CA THR A 74 10.58 -2.64 3.98
C THR A 74 9.57 -3.69 3.54
N ILE A 75 8.31 -3.27 3.36
CA ILE A 75 7.25 -4.18 2.92
C ILE A 75 7.44 -4.60 1.46
N HIS A 76 7.82 -3.67 0.57
CA HIS A 76 8.12 -3.98 -0.83
C HIS A 76 9.21 -5.06 -0.94
N ASP A 77 10.31 -4.92 -0.21
CA ASP A 77 11.44 -5.86 -0.27
C ASP A 77 11.05 -7.25 0.26
N GLY A 78 10.28 -7.30 1.35
CA GLY A 78 9.73 -8.55 1.87
C GLY A 78 8.81 -9.25 0.86
N LEU A 79 7.90 -8.51 0.24
CA LEU A 79 6.97 -9.02 -0.77
C LEU A 79 7.69 -9.42 -2.06
N MET A 80 8.73 -8.71 -2.47
CA MET A 80 9.56 -9.04 -3.64
C MET A 80 10.23 -10.40 -3.48
N MET A 81 10.86 -10.64 -2.33
CA MET A 81 11.51 -11.93 -2.05
C MET A 81 10.50 -13.07 -1.97
N MET A 82 9.38 -12.85 -1.29
CA MET A 82 8.29 -13.83 -1.19
C MET A 82 7.67 -14.13 -2.56
N GLY A 83 7.42 -13.09 -3.34
CA GLY A 83 6.82 -13.18 -4.66
C GLY A 83 7.68 -13.93 -5.67
N ALA A 84 8.99 -13.73 -5.62
CA ALA A 84 9.93 -14.43 -6.50
C ALA A 84 9.82 -15.97 -6.35
N GLY A 85 9.78 -16.47 -5.10
CA GLY A 85 9.57 -17.90 -4.84
C GLY A 85 8.18 -18.37 -5.28
N MET A 86 7.15 -17.55 -4.98
CA MET A 86 5.76 -17.91 -5.30
C MET A 86 5.47 -17.97 -6.80
N VAL A 87 6.17 -17.17 -7.63
CA VAL A 87 6.05 -17.26 -9.10
C VAL A 87 6.52 -18.63 -9.59
N ILE A 88 7.64 -19.15 -9.07
CA ILE A 88 8.15 -20.48 -9.45
C ILE A 88 7.14 -21.57 -9.04
N GLU A 89 6.69 -21.54 -7.79
CA GLU A 89 5.67 -22.49 -7.28
C GLU A 89 4.39 -22.45 -8.13
N THR A 90 3.96 -21.26 -8.56
CA THR A 90 2.77 -21.09 -9.41
C THR A 90 2.98 -21.70 -10.79
N VAL A 91 4.13 -21.47 -11.42
CA VAL A 91 4.47 -22.05 -12.72
C VAL A 91 4.48 -23.58 -12.65
N ASP A 92 5.14 -24.14 -11.64
CA ASP A 92 5.21 -25.59 -11.45
C ASP A 92 3.82 -26.20 -11.25
N ALA A 93 2.96 -25.57 -10.44
CA ALA A 93 1.60 -26.01 -10.21
C ALA A 93 0.72 -25.94 -11.47
N ILE A 94 0.89 -24.91 -12.30
CA ILE A 94 0.17 -24.78 -13.59
C ILE A 94 0.59 -25.88 -14.54
N ILE A 95 1.90 -26.14 -14.68
CA ILE A 95 2.44 -27.18 -15.55
C ILE A 95 1.97 -28.58 -15.09
N ALA A 96 1.96 -28.81 -13.79
CA ALA A 96 1.49 -30.06 -13.20
C ALA A 96 -0.04 -30.25 -13.27
N GLY A 97 -0.79 -29.21 -13.64
CA GLY A 97 -2.26 -29.25 -13.66
C GLY A 97 -2.90 -29.39 -12.29
N THR A 98 -2.21 -28.99 -11.22
CA THR A 98 -2.67 -29.12 -9.82
C THR A 98 -3.37 -27.87 -9.30
N VAL A 99 -3.37 -26.79 -10.05
CA VAL A 99 -4.00 -25.51 -9.68
C VAL A 99 -5.51 -25.67 -9.54
N LYS A 100 -6.04 -25.12 -8.44
CA LYS A 100 -7.48 -24.98 -8.18
C LYS A 100 -7.81 -23.51 -7.96
N PRO A 101 -8.04 -22.73 -9.03
CA PRO A 101 -8.27 -21.30 -8.91
C PRO A 101 -9.54 -21.00 -8.14
N ILE A 102 -9.52 -20.00 -7.28
CA ILE A 102 -10.66 -19.58 -6.45
C ILE A 102 -11.15 -18.22 -6.98
N PRO A 103 -12.43 -18.10 -7.37
CA PRO A 103 -13.01 -16.82 -7.72
C PRO A 103 -12.92 -15.83 -6.55
N GLN A 104 -12.47 -14.61 -6.82
CA GLN A 104 -12.33 -13.62 -5.75
C GLN A 104 -13.64 -13.25 -5.05
N SER A 105 -14.78 -13.46 -5.73
CA SER A 105 -16.12 -13.29 -5.13
C SER A 105 -16.42 -14.28 -3.99
N GLU A 106 -15.80 -15.45 -4.00
CA GLU A 106 -15.94 -16.45 -2.94
C GLU A 106 -15.03 -16.16 -1.73
N MET A 107 -14.08 -15.24 -1.89
CA MET A 107 -13.14 -14.83 -0.83
C MET A 107 -13.65 -13.64 -0.02
N LEU A 108 -14.71 -12.99 -0.48
CA LEU A 108 -15.36 -11.88 0.22
C LEU A 108 -16.44 -12.39 1.16
N THR A 109 -16.53 -11.84 2.35
CA THR A 109 -17.66 -12.05 3.25
C THR A 109 -18.89 -11.30 2.77
N ALA A 110 -20.08 -11.73 3.21
CA ALA A 110 -21.34 -11.12 2.77
C ALA A 110 -21.36 -9.60 3.09
N GLY A 111 -21.51 -8.79 2.04
CA GLY A 111 -21.53 -7.33 2.13
C GLY A 111 -20.15 -6.65 2.07
N GLU A 112 -19.06 -7.42 2.07
CA GLU A 112 -17.71 -6.87 1.90
C GLU A 112 -17.47 -6.43 0.45
N LYS A 113 -16.80 -5.30 0.28
CA LYS A 113 -16.39 -4.80 -1.03
C LYS A 113 -14.87 -4.81 -1.15
N PRO A 114 -14.33 -5.10 -2.35
CA PRO A 114 -12.88 -4.99 -2.58
C PRO A 114 -12.37 -3.58 -2.26
N THR A 115 -11.31 -3.49 -1.47
CA THR A 115 -10.64 -2.21 -1.19
C THR A 115 -9.82 -1.79 -2.41
N PRO A 116 -10.01 -0.59 -2.97
CA PRO A 116 -9.22 -0.13 -4.09
C PRO A 116 -7.84 0.37 -3.66
N ALA A 117 -6.86 0.26 -4.57
CA ALA A 117 -5.52 0.82 -4.43
C ALA A 117 -5.19 1.71 -5.65
N PRO A 118 -5.82 2.89 -5.77
CA PRO A 118 -5.62 3.76 -6.92
C PRO A 118 -4.18 4.26 -7.01
N LYS A 119 -3.82 4.73 -8.21
CA LYS A 119 -2.52 5.37 -8.44
C LYS A 119 -2.36 6.58 -7.51
N ILE A 120 -1.16 6.69 -6.93
CA ILE A 120 -0.79 7.81 -6.07
C ILE A 120 -0.32 8.98 -6.92
N PHE A 121 -0.88 10.15 -6.66
CA PHE A 121 -0.52 11.41 -7.27
C PHE A 121 0.07 12.35 -6.23
N LYS A 122 0.63 13.47 -6.67
CA LYS A 122 1.23 14.48 -5.77
C LYS A 122 0.27 14.93 -4.67
N ASP A 123 -1.00 15.16 -5.03
CA ASP A 123 -2.01 15.62 -4.06
C ASP A 123 -2.35 14.54 -3.03
N THR A 124 -2.33 13.25 -3.43
CA THR A 124 -2.47 12.13 -2.49
C THR A 124 -1.39 12.13 -1.41
N CYS A 125 -0.18 12.61 -1.75
CA CYS A 125 0.96 12.62 -0.82
C CYS A 125 0.95 13.82 0.14
N ARG A 126 0.04 14.81 -0.04
CA ARG A 126 -0.05 15.96 0.86
C ARG A 126 -0.61 15.52 2.21
N ILE A 127 0.06 15.93 3.30
CA ILE A 127 -0.42 15.69 4.65
C ILE A 127 -1.56 16.64 4.96
N ASP A 128 -2.68 16.12 5.44
CA ASP A 128 -3.76 16.89 6.05
C ASP A 128 -3.62 16.79 7.59
N TRP A 129 -3.21 17.86 8.21
CA TRP A 129 -2.98 17.92 9.65
C TRP A 129 -4.28 17.86 10.48
N ASN A 130 -5.46 17.88 9.85
CA ASN A 130 -6.74 17.60 10.53
C ASN A 130 -6.98 16.10 10.74
N TRP A 131 -6.15 15.23 10.19
CA TRP A 131 -6.21 13.81 10.50
C TRP A 131 -5.66 13.55 11.91
N CYS A 132 -6.08 12.42 12.53
CA CYS A 132 -5.46 12.00 13.78
C CYS A 132 -3.98 11.60 13.55
N ALA A 133 -3.18 11.71 14.60
CA ALA A 133 -1.74 11.46 14.57
C ALA A 133 -1.38 10.06 14.01
N GLU A 134 -2.19 9.05 14.32
CA GLU A 134 -2.03 7.68 13.80
C GLU A 134 -2.15 7.63 12.28
N LYS A 135 -3.13 8.35 11.72
CA LYS A 135 -3.31 8.40 10.27
C LYS A 135 -2.18 9.16 9.59
N VAL A 136 -1.69 10.26 10.18
CA VAL A 136 -0.52 10.99 9.68
C VAL A 136 0.73 10.10 9.69
N TYR A 137 0.97 9.38 10.80
CA TYR A 137 2.06 8.45 10.94
C TYR A 137 2.04 7.37 9.84
N ASN A 138 0.89 6.71 9.65
CA ASN A 138 0.72 5.68 8.63
C ASN A 138 0.86 6.24 7.21
N HIS A 139 0.37 7.46 6.97
CA HIS A 139 0.49 8.15 5.69
C HIS A 139 1.96 8.41 5.33
N VAL A 140 2.75 8.92 6.27
CA VAL A 140 4.18 9.18 6.04
C VAL A 140 4.93 7.88 5.76
N ARG A 141 4.81 6.85 6.60
CA ARG A 141 5.52 5.58 6.39
C ARG A 141 5.04 4.81 5.16
N GLY A 142 3.77 4.96 4.76
CA GLY A 142 3.18 4.37 3.56
C GLY A 142 3.60 5.05 2.26
N LEU A 143 4.26 6.21 2.35
CA LEU A 143 4.80 6.95 1.21
C LEU A 143 6.34 7.03 1.23
N SER A 144 6.99 6.55 2.27
CA SER A 144 8.44 6.62 2.44
C SER A 144 9.13 5.34 1.92
N PRO A 145 10.27 5.50 1.21
CA PRO A 145 10.97 6.74 0.86
C PRO A 145 10.41 7.43 -0.40
N TYR A 146 9.56 6.77 -1.16
CA TYR A 146 9.01 7.29 -2.42
C TYR A 146 7.52 6.96 -2.56
N PRO A 147 6.71 7.94 -3.01
CA PRO A 147 7.04 9.30 -3.51
C PRO A 147 7.36 10.33 -2.42
N ALA A 148 7.25 10.00 -1.15
CA ALA A 148 7.34 10.76 0.07
C ALA A 148 6.09 11.64 0.33
N ALA A 149 5.66 11.67 1.59
CA ALA A 149 4.66 12.64 2.05
C ALA A 149 5.24 14.05 2.00
N TRP A 150 4.39 15.06 1.86
CA TRP A 150 4.82 16.45 1.83
C TRP A 150 3.81 17.37 2.50
N THR A 151 4.30 18.53 2.93
CA THR A 151 3.50 19.62 3.49
C THR A 151 4.10 20.97 3.13
N GLU A 152 3.40 22.04 3.50
CA GLU A 152 3.89 23.41 3.40
C GLU A 152 4.18 23.97 4.79
N ILE A 153 5.32 24.63 4.93
CA ILE A 153 5.72 25.36 6.13
C ILE A 153 5.76 26.85 5.77
N VAL A 154 5.23 27.68 6.65
CA VAL A 154 5.22 29.14 6.50
C VAL A 154 6.18 29.73 7.54
N ASP A 155 7.14 30.52 7.11
CA ASP A 155 8.04 31.22 8.02
C ASP A 155 7.43 32.50 8.62
N ALA A 156 8.14 33.13 9.54
CA ALA A 156 7.70 34.36 10.20
C ALA A 156 7.49 35.56 9.24
N ALA A 157 8.10 35.51 8.05
CA ALA A 157 7.92 36.51 7.00
C ALA A 157 6.75 36.20 6.05
N GLY A 158 6.02 35.10 6.29
CA GLY A 158 4.91 34.65 5.45
C GLY A 158 5.32 33.90 4.20
N LYS A 159 6.61 33.56 4.05
CA LYS A 159 7.10 32.78 2.90
C LYS A 159 6.78 31.30 3.07
N VAL A 160 6.26 30.68 2.00
CA VAL A 160 5.86 29.28 1.95
C VAL A 160 6.96 28.41 1.38
N TYR A 161 7.23 27.29 2.04
CA TYR A 161 8.19 26.26 1.62
C TYR A 161 7.49 24.91 1.56
N ALA A 162 7.56 24.23 0.41
CA ALA A 162 7.15 22.84 0.30
C ALA A 162 8.28 21.93 0.81
N VAL A 163 7.97 21.08 1.79
CA VAL A 163 8.94 20.16 2.39
C VAL A 163 8.43 18.72 2.30
N LYS A 164 9.36 17.79 2.06
CA LYS A 164 9.07 16.35 2.11
C LYS A 164 9.34 15.81 3.50
N ILE A 165 8.45 14.95 3.97
CA ILE A 165 8.58 14.24 5.25
C ILE A 165 8.80 12.75 4.93
N PHE A 166 9.95 12.25 5.32
CA PHE A 166 10.33 10.85 5.08
C PHE A 166 10.09 9.96 6.28
N GLU A 167 10.13 10.54 7.49
CA GLU A 167 9.98 9.81 8.73
C GLU A 167 9.37 10.71 9.79
N THR A 168 8.54 10.13 10.67
CA THR A 168 8.03 10.75 11.89
C THR A 168 8.27 9.82 13.08
N GLY A 169 8.32 10.38 14.27
CA GLY A 169 8.19 9.59 15.50
C GLY A 169 6.82 8.94 15.59
N GLU A 170 6.69 7.99 16.50
CA GLU A 170 5.37 7.42 16.83
C GLU A 170 4.46 8.51 17.42
N PRO A 171 3.14 8.43 17.19
CA PRO A 171 2.19 9.37 17.75
C PRO A 171 2.31 9.50 19.26
N GLU A 172 2.38 10.72 19.75
CA GLU A 172 2.41 11.05 21.18
C GLU A 172 1.06 11.67 21.61
N ALA A 173 0.68 11.51 22.86
CA ALA A 173 -0.50 12.18 23.39
C ALA A 173 -0.32 13.70 23.34
N PRO A 174 -1.35 14.49 22.97
CA PRO A 174 -1.23 15.94 22.89
C PRO A 174 -0.95 16.53 24.27
N SER A 175 0.07 17.39 24.35
CA SER A 175 0.39 18.14 25.57
C SER A 175 -0.47 19.40 25.77
N ALA A 176 -1.16 19.84 24.73
CA ALA A 176 -2.06 20.99 24.74
C ALA A 176 -3.06 20.90 23.58
N ASN A 177 -4.20 21.61 23.70
CA ASN A 177 -5.16 21.78 22.61
C ASN A 177 -4.62 22.81 21.62
N LEU A 178 -3.84 22.35 20.64
CA LEU A 178 -3.30 23.19 19.59
C LEU A 178 -4.13 23.05 18.30
N VAL A 179 -4.14 24.11 17.50
CA VAL A 179 -4.74 24.05 16.17
C VAL A 179 -3.94 23.08 15.29
N PRO A 180 -4.59 22.19 14.53
CA PRO A 180 -3.90 21.29 13.60
C PRO A 180 -2.93 22.04 12.68
N GLY A 181 -1.74 21.47 12.48
CA GLY A 181 -0.65 22.11 11.73
C GLY A 181 0.24 23.05 12.55
N THR A 182 -0.08 23.31 13.82
CA THR A 182 0.79 24.12 14.69
C THR A 182 2.09 23.38 14.97
N LEU A 183 3.22 24.05 14.71
CA LEU A 183 4.56 23.56 14.98
C LEU A 183 5.01 23.95 16.39
N THR A 184 5.56 23.01 17.14
CA THR A 184 6.22 23.24 18.44
C THR A 184 7.58 22.56 18.47
N THR A 185 8.53 23.10 19.25
CA THR A 185 9.88 22.54 19.36
C THR A 185 10.48 22.77 20.73
N ASP A 186 11.33 21.84 21.17
CA ASP A 186 12.22 21.99 22.32
C ASP A 186 13.67 22.31 21.93
N GLY A 187 13.89 22.60 20.62
CA GLY A 187 15.20 22.84 20.04
C GLY A 187 15.93 21.55 19.58
N LYS A 188 15.40 20.38 19.87
CA LYS A 188 15.92 19.07 19.43
C LYS A 188 14.91 18.29 18.60
N ARG A 189 13.65 18.42 18.93
CA ARG A 189 12.53 17.75 18.25
C ARG A 189 11.56 18.79 17.73
N LEU A 190 10.84 18.41 16.70
CA LEU A 190 9.76 19.18 16.13
C LEU A 190 8.48 18.36 16.23
N TRP A 191 7.43 18.94 16.79
CA TRP A 191 6.10 18.34 16.83
C TRP A 191 5.14 19.14 15.96
N VAL A 192 4.20 18.45 15.38
CA VAL A 192 3.08 19.06 14.65
C VAL A 192 1.80 18.57 15.29
N ALA A 193 0.91 19.52 15.63
CA ALA A 193 -0.41 19.17 16.12
C ALA A 193 -1.26 18.57 15.01
N CYS A 194 -2.00 17.50 15.29
CA CYS A 194 -2.90 16.83 14.35
C CYS A 194 -4.01 16.07 15.10
#